data_92f1d4ebcc80153415a4df29dda67a1d
#
_entry.id   92f1d4ebcc80153415a4df29dda67a1d
#
_cell.length_a   1.000
_cell.length_b   1.000
_cell.length_c   1.000
_cell.angle_alpha   90.00
_cell.angle_beta   90.00
_cell.angle_gamma   90.00
#
_symmetry.space_group_name_H-M   'P 1'
#
loop_
_entity.id
_entity.type
_entity.pdbx_description
1 polymer ?
#
loop_
_entity_poly.entity_id
_entity_poly.type
_entity_poly.pdbx_seq_one_letter_code
_entity_poly.pdbx_strand_id
1 'polypeptide(L)'
;PLFFLMIRRPPRSTLFPSRRSSDLPISLKDVAKRQDISDKYLEQIISILNKAGYVRSVRGAQGGYMLKMEPQNYTVGMIPRQTEGSLAPVACIEDDEIVCDRQQQCVTSIVYKKINDAISGVVDNITLQDLVDWQNEKNGNYVI
;
A
#
# COMPACT_ATOMS: atom_id res chain seq x y z
N PRO A 1 4.76 -7.81 -9.26
CA PRO A 1 4.94 -6.45 -8.76
C PRO A 1 3.64 -5.68 -8.84
N LEU A 2 2.74 -6.01 -7.94
CA LEU A 2 1.39 -5.47 -7.82
C LEU A 2 1.40 -3.99 -7.42
N PHE A 3 2.31 -3.63 -6.55
CA PHE A 3 2.51 -2.27 -6.06
C PHE A 3 2.88 -1.30 -7.20
N PHE A 4 3.64 -1.76 -8.18
CA PHE A 4 4.03 -0.97 -9.36
C PHE A 4 2.84 -0.65 -10.29
N LEU A 5 1.83 -1.51 -10.33
CA LEU A 5 0.61 -1.30 -11.11
C LEU A 5 -0.31 -0.23 -10.50
N MET A 6 -0.35 -0.13 -9.17
CA MET A 6 -1.11 0.92 -8.47
C MET A 6 -0.50 2.32 -8.66
N ILE A 7 0.81 2.42 -8.91
CA ILE A 7 1.51 3.70 -9.15
C ILE A 7 1.40 4.16 -10.61
N ARG A 8 1.13 3.27 -11.57
CA ARG A 8 1.17 3.58 -13.01
C ARG A 8 0.01 4.42 -13.54
N ARG A 9 -1.09 4.54 -12.81
CA ARG A 9 -2.22 5.39 -13.24
C ARG A 9 -2.57 6.36 -12.13
N PRO A 10 -2.31 7.67 -12.30
CA PRO A 10 -2.85 8.65 -11.38
C PRO A 10 -4.37 8.55 -11.43
N PRO A 11 -5.05 8.42 -10.28
CA PRO A 11 -6.50 8.33 -10.24
C PRO A 11 -7.11 9.62 -10.81
N ARG A 12 -8.08 9.46 -11.71
CA ARG A 12 -8.80 10.59 -12.31
C ARG A 12 -9.73 11.33 -11.34
N SER A 13 -9.85 10.89 -10.10
CA SER A 13 -10.60 11.62 -9.06
C SER A 13 -10.31 11.06 -7.68
N THR A 14 -10.13 11.94 -6.72
CA THR A 14 -10.07 11.78 -5.27
C THR A 14 -10.14 10.34 -4.75
N LEU A 15 -8.97 9.74 -4.52
CA LEU A 15 -8.83 8.41 -3.91
C LEU A 15 -9.33 8.40 -2.45
N PHE A 16 -9.31 9.57 -1.83
CA PHE A 16 -9.69 9.71 -0.43
C PHE A 16 -10.71 10.84 -0.32
N PRO A 17 -11.85 10.56 0.28
CA PRO A 17 -12.78 11.60 0.65
C PRO A 17 -12.13 12.55 1.64
N SER A 18 -12.47 13.84 1.58
CA SER A 18 -12.04 14.84 2.55
C SER A 18 -12.35 14.37 3.97
N ARG A 19 -11.68 14.91 4.99
CA ARG A 19 -11.75 14.52 6.42
C ARG A 19 -13.12 14.14 7.00
N ARG A 20 -14.23 14.53 6.36
CA ARG A 20 -15.61 14.19 6.77
C ARG A 20 -16.14 12.88 6.17
N SER A 21 -15.40 12.27 5.27
CA SER A 21 -15.80 11.07 4.52
C SER A 21 -15.01 9.82 4.92
N SER A 22 -13.99 9.92 5.77
CA SER A 22 -13.22 8.79 6.30
C SER A 22 -14.05 7.87 7.19
N ASP A 23 -15.17 8.35 7.71
CA ASP A 23 -16.06 7.60 8.60
C ASP A 23 -17.12 6.77 7.86
N LEU A 24 -17.20 6.87 6.55
CA LEU A 24 -18.17 6.12 5.76
C LEU A 24 -17.52 4.89 5.09
N PRO A 25 -18.21 3.74 5.12
CA PRO A 25 -17.75 2.55 4.41
C PRO A 25 -17.69 2.80 2.91
N ILE A 26 -16.63 2.33 2.27
CA ILE A 26 -16.44 2.45 0.81
C ILE A 26 -16.68 1.08 0.19
N SER A 27 -17.52 1.00 -0.84
CA SER A 27 -17.77 -0.24 -1.55
C SER A 27 -16.59 -0.59 -2.47
N LEU A 28 -16.25 -1.88 -2.57
CA LEU A 28 -15.18 -2.32 -3.48
C LEU A 28 -15.51 -2.02 -4.93
N LYS A 29 -16.77 -2.08 -5.33
CA LYS A 29 -17.20 -1.76 -6.69
C LYS A 29 -16.90 -0.31 -7.05
N ASP A 30 -17.06 0.62 -6.10
CA ASP A 30 -16.74 2.03 -6.33
C ASP A 30 -15.23 2.23 -6.46
N VAL A 31 -14.43 1.52 -5.64
CA VAL A 31 -12.97 1.55 -5.76
C VAL A 31 -12.52 0.96 -7.09
N ALA A 32 -13.04 -0.21 -7.46
CA ALA A 32 -12.73 -0.88 -8.72
C ALA A 32 -12.99 0.02 -9.92
N LYS A 33 -14.18 0.64 -9.94
CA LYS A 33 -14.58 1.56 -11.01
C LYS A 33 -13.69 2.80 -11.08
N ARG A 34 -13.33 3.39 -9.94
CA ARG A 34 -12.46 4.58 -9.88
C ARG A 34 -11.04 4.27 -10.34
N GLN A 35 -10.54 3.09 -10.01
CA GLN A 35 -9.15 2.68 -10.29
C GLN A 35 -8.99 1.89 -11.58
N ASP A 36 -10.10 1.53 -12.25
CA ASP A 36 -10.10 0.67 -13.44
C ASP A 36 -9.40 -0.66 -13.16
N ILE A 37 -9.76 -1.29 -12.03
CA ILE A 37 -9.22 -2.56 -11.55
C ILE A 37 -10.36 -3.57 -11.42
N SER A 38 -10.08 -4.87 -11.63
CA SER A 38 -11.11 -5.90 -11.50
C SER A 38 -11.59 -6.05 -10.04
N ASP A 39 -12.90 -6.21 -9.85
CA ASP A 39 -13.52 -6.44 -8.54
C ASP A 39 -12.90 -7.65 -7.85
N LYS A 40 -12.73 -8.75 -8.59
CA LYS A 40 -12.17 -10.00 -8.08
C LYS A 40 -10.76 -9.83 -7.51
N TYR A 41 -9.96 -9.01 -8.17
CA TYR A 41 -8.61 -8.71 -7.73
C TYR A 41 -8.60 -7.87 -6.43
N LEU A 42 -9.46 -6.86 -6.36
CA LEU A 42 -9.64 -6.07 -5.14
C LEU A 42 -10.16 -6.90 -3.97
N GLU A 43 -11.06 -7.86 -4.22
CA GLU A 43 -11.56 -8.77 -3.19
C GLU A 43 -10.45 -9.61 -2.58
N GLN A 44 -9.49 -10.06 -3.38
CA GLN A 44 -8.33 -10.80 -2.87
C GLN A 44 -7.47 -9.93 -1.96
N ILE A 45 -7.12 -8.72 -2.40
CA ILE A 45 -6.30 -7.79 -1.61
C ILE A 45 -7.00 -7.43 -0.31
N ILE A 46 -8.27 -7.01 -0.38
CA ILE A 46 -9.01 -6.57 0.80
C ILE A 46 -9.23 -7.70 1.80
N SER A 47 -9.35 -8.95 1.31
CA SER A 47 -9.44 -10.12 2.18
C SER A 47 -8.16 -10.31 3.02
N ILE A 48 -6.99 -10.10 2.40
CA ILE A 48 -5.70 -10.16 3.09
C ILE A 48 -5.62 -9.03 4.12
N LEU A 49 -5.93 -7.80 3.73
CA LEU A 49 -5.88 -6.64 4.62
C LEU A 49 -6.89 -6.73 5.78
N ASN A 50 -8.05 -7.34 5.54
CA ASN A 50 -9.05 -7.57 6.57
C ASN A 50 -8.58 -8.62 7.59
N LYS A 51 -7.97 -9.72 7.12
CA LYS A 51 -7.36 -10.75 7.99
C LYS A 51 -6.21 -10.16 8.81
N ALA A 52 -5.41 -9.29 8.22
CA ALA A 52 -4.33 -8.59 8.91
C ALA A 52 -4.82 -7.51 9.89
N GLY A 53 -6.13 -7.20 9.88
CA GLY A 53 -6.71 -6.21 10.77
C GLY A 53 -6.47 -4.76 10.35
N TYR A 54 -6.09 -4.50 9.10
CA TYR A 54 -5.89 -3.14 8.57
C TYR A 54 -7.20 -2.49 8.16
N VAL A 55 -8.16 -3.30 7.71
CA VAL A 55 -9.48 -2.83 7.35
C VAL A 55 -10.54 -3.63 8.12
N ARG A 56 -11.74 -3.07 8.19
CA ARG A 56 -12.94 -3.77 8.70
C ARG A 56 -14.05 -3.71 7.69
N SER A 57 -14.84 -4.76 7.58
CA SER A 57 -16.05 -4.78 6.77
C SER A 57 -17.25 -4.25 7.56
N VAL A 58 -18.09 -3.50 6.89
CA VAL A 58 -19.38 -3.00 7.42
C VAL A 58 -20.49 -3.60 6.57
N ARG A 59 -21.44 -4.28 7.20
CA ARG A 59 -22.60 -4.92 6.54
C ARG A 59 -23.75 -3.91 6.39
N GLY A 60 -24.58 -4.11 5.38
CA GLY A 60 -25.80 -3.33 5.13
C GLY A 60 -25.91 -2.80 3.72
N ALA A 61 -26.99 -2.09 3.42
CA ALA A 61 -27.25 -1.52 2.09
C ALA A 61 -26.19 -0.48 1.66
N GLN A 62 -25.60 0.22 2.63
CA GLN A 62 -24.47 1.13 2.45
C GLN A 62 -23.18 0.54 3.04
N GLY A 63 -23.05 -0.78 2.99
CA GLY A 63 -21.90 -1.48 3.50
C GLY A 63 -20.66 -1.31 2.62
N GLY A 64 -19.52 -1.74 3.14
CA GLY A 64 -18.25 -1.62 2.46
C GLY A 64 -17.10 -1.90 3.41
N TYR A 65 -15.96 -1.27 3.15
CA TYR A 65 -14.77 -1.39 3.97
C TYR A 65 -14.32 -0.04 4.51
N MET A 66 -13.75 -0.06 5.70
CA MET A 66 -13.19 1.11 6.37
C MET A 66 -11.81 0.77 6.89
N LEU A 67 -10.94 1.76 6.98
CA LEU A 67 -9.69 1.62 7.71
C LEU A 67 -9.98 1.38 9.20
N LYS A 68 -9.16 0.59 9.86
CA LYS A 68 -9.31 0.28 11.29
C LYS A 68 -8.53 1.26 12.18
N MET A 69 -7.49 1.86 11.64
CA MET A 69 -6.68 2.90 12.28
C MET A 69 -6.76 4.19 11.47
N GLU A 70 -6.30 5.28 12.04
CA GLU A 70 -6.16 6.56 11.35
C GLU A 70 -5.12 6.46 10.22
N PRO A 71 -5.29 7.18 9.08
CA PRO A 71 -4.39 7.11 7.92
C PRO A 71 -2.93 7.40 8.24
N GLN A 72 -2.65 8.23 9.23
CA GLN A 72 -1.30 8.55 9.70
C GLN A 72 -0.58 7.38 10.38
N ASN A 73 -1.34 6.36 10.81
CA ASN A 73 -0.80 5.17 11.46
C ASN A 73 -0.51 4.02 10.47
N TYR A 74 -0.77 4.24 9.18
CA TYR A 74 -0.39 3.31 8.13
C TYR A 74 0.78 3.86 7.36
N THR A 75 1.89 3.13 7.33
CA THR A 75 2.95 3.43 6.37
C THR A 75 2.67 2.76 5.02
N VAL A 76 3.19 3.35 3.97
CA VAL A 76 3.08 2.76 2.62
C VAL A 76 3.67 1.35 2.60
N GLY A 77 4.74 1.10 3.36
CA GLY A 77 5.42 -0.19 3.42
C GLY A 77 4.62 -1.31 4.10
N MET A 78 3.70 -0.96 5.00
CA MET A 78 2.86 -1.97 5.68
C MET A 78 1.99 -2.75 4.70
N ILE A 79 1.45 -2.09 3.69
CA ILE A 79 0.49 -2.69 2.77
C ILE A 79 1.13 -3.73 1.85
N PRO A 80 2.21 -3.42 1.09
CA PRO A 80 2.84 -4.41 0.23
C PRO A 80 3.49 -5.56 1.02
N ARG A 81 4.04 -5.29 2.20
CA ARG A 81 4.54 -6.38 3.06
C ARG A 81 3.45 -7.36 3.46
N GLN A 82 2.23 -6.87 3.67
CA GLN A 82 1.10 -7.72 4.04
C GLN A 82 0.51 -8.47 2.83
N THR A 83 0.54 -7.90 1.64
CA THR A 83 -0.09 -8.47 0.44
C THR A 83 0.85 -9.31 -0.41
N GLU A 84 2.13 -8.96 -0.44
CA GLU A 84 3.14 -9.58 -1.29
C GLU A 84 4.29 -10.24 -0.50
N GLY A 85 4.32 -10.01 0.81
CA GLY A 85 5.40 -10.47 1.68
C GLY A 85 6.56 -9.48 1.74
N SER A 86 7.77 -10.00 1.77
CA SER A 86 8.96 -9.17 1.88
C SER A 86 9.15 -8.25 0.67
N LEU A 87 9.70 -7.07 0.93
CA LEU A 87 10.13 -6.12 -0.09
C LEU A 87 11.62 -6.28 -0.43
N ALA A 88 12.30 -7.22 0.20
CA ALA A 88 13.70 -7.48 -0.05
C ALA A 88 13.92 -7.93 -1.50
N PRO A 89 14.90 -7.38 -2.21
CA PRO A 89 15.15 -7.70 -3.61
C PRO A 89 15.63 -9.13 -3.82
N VAL A 90 16.18 -9.77 -2.79
CA VAL A 90 16.68 -11.16 -2.79
C VAL A 90 16.47 -11.80 -1.43
N ALA A 91 16.20 -13.10 -1.40
CA ALA A 91 15.87 -13.83 -0.20
C ALA A 91 16.97 -13.78 0.89
N CYS A 92 18.23 -13.76 0.50
CA CYS A 92 19.35 -13.70 1.45
C CYS A 92 19.50 -12.35 2.19
N ILE A 93 18.68 -11.35 1.85
CA ILE A 93 18.60 -10.06 2.56
C ILE A 93 17.32 -9.97 3.41
N GLU A 94 16.34 -10.83 3.12
CA GLU A 94 15.05 -10.85 3.80
C GLU A 94 15.15 -11.44 5.21
N ASP A 95 15.91 -12.52 5.34
CA ASP A 95 16.01 -13.32 6.55
C ASP A 95 17.48 -13.63 6.83
N ASP A 96 17.95 -13.20 7.99
CA ASP A 96 19.32 -13.50 8.46
C ASP A 96 19.53 -15.02 8.69
N GLU A 97 18.44 -15.80 8.74
CA GLU A 97 18.51 -17.28 8.88
C GLU A 97 18.76 -17.98 7.54
N ILE A 98 18.55 -17.33 6.39
CA ILE A 98 18.86 -17.90 5.08
C ILE A 98 20.38 -17.84 4.84
N VAL A 99 21.05 -18.89 5.25
CA VAL A 99 22.50 -19.04 5.03
C VAL A 99 22.77 -19.35 3.57
N CYS A 100 23.28 -18.37 2.85
CA CYS A 100 23.86 -18.60 1.54
C CYS A 100 25.32 -19.00 1.69
N ASP A 101 25.72 -20.15 1.13
CA ASP A 101 27.11 -20.67 1.21
C ASP A 101 28.17 -19.64 0.72
N ARG A 102 27.76 -18.69 -0.10
CA ARG A 102 28.62 -17.64 -0.67
C ARG A 102 28.46 -16.28 0.03
N GLN A 103 27.69 -16.17 1.10
CA GLN A 103 27.35 -14.89 1.72
C GLN A 103 28.59 -14.08 2.12
N GLN A 104 29.61 -14.75 2.66
CA GLN A 104 30.85 -14.08 3.10
C GLN A 104 31.68 -13.52 1.94
N GLN A 105 31.53 -14.06 0.72
CA GLN A 105 32.27 -13.65 -0.47
C GLN A 105 31.38 -12.87 -1.48
N CYS A 106 30.12 -12.68 -1.16
CA CYS A 106 29.16 -12.09 -2.07
C CYS A 106 29.21 -10.56 -2.03
N VAL A 107 29.94 -9.96 -2.97
CA VAL A 107 30.04 -8.50 -3.08
C VAL A 107 28.68 -7.87 -3.43
N THR A 108 27.82 -8.57 -4.20
CA THR A 108 26.50 -8.07 -4.59
C THR A 108 25.53 -7.99 -3.41
N SER A 109 25.75 -8.74 -2.32
CA SER A 109 24.94 -8.63 -1.10
C SER A 109 24.98 -7.22 -0.51
N ILE A 110 26.11 -6.54 -0.61
CA ILE A 110 26.28 -5.15 -0.16
C ILE A 110 25.35 -4.22 -0.94
N VAL A 111 25.26 -4.43 -2.25
CA VAL A 111 24.39 -3.63 -3.13
C VAL A 111 22.93 -3.88 -2.80
N TYR A 112 22.51 -5.15 -2.69
CA TYR A 112 21.14 -5.51 -2.36
C TYR A 112 20.72 -5.03 -0.98
N LYS A 113 21.62 -5.06 0.01
CA LYS A 113 21.34 -4.49 1.32
C LYS A 113 21.06 -3.00 1.23
N LYS A 114 21.90 -2.23 0.53
CA LYS A 114 21.68 -0.79 0.31
C LYS A 114 20.35 -0.50 -0.40
N ILE A 115 19.97 -1.32 -1.38
CA ILE A 115 18.68 -1.19 -2.08
C ILE A 115 17.52 -1.45 -1.10
N ASN A 116 17.61 -2.52 -0.30
CA ASN A 116 16.60 -2.84 0.70
C ASN A 116 16.44 -1.72 1.74
N ASP A 117 17.57 -1.20 2.23
CA ASP A 117 17.57 -0.10 3.20
C ASP A 117 16.96 1.17 2.59
N ALA A 118 17.25 1.46 1.34
CA ALA A 118 16.68 2.60 0.62
C ALA A 118 15.16 2.44 0.39
N ILE A 119 14.71 1.25 -0.03
CA ILE A 119 13.27 0.95 -0.19
C ILE A 119 12.56 1.11 1.16
N SER A 120 13.06 0.47 2.21
CA SER A 120 12.47 0.56 3.55
C SER A 120 12.48 1.99 4.07
N GLY A 121 13.58 2.72 3.88
CA GLY A 121 13.70 4.12 4.25
C GLY A 121 12.67 5.04 3.58
N VAL A 122 12.23 4.70 2.38
CA VAL A 122 11.16 5.45 1.70
C VAL A 122 9.78 5.01 2.16
N VAL A 123 9.48 3.71 2.06
CA VAL A 123 8.09 3.24 2.25
C VAL A 123 7.64 3.25 3.71
N ASP A 124 8.57 3.20 4.67
CA ASP A 124 8.25 3.20 6.10
C ASP A 124 8.13 4.61 6.69
N ASN A 125 8.63 5.62 5.98
CA ASN A 125 8.53 7.02 6.40
C ASN A 125 7.41 7.80 5.69
N ILE A 126 6.69 7.19 4.76
CA ILE A 126 5.56 7.80 4.07
C ILE A 126 4.28 7.14 4.59
N THR A 127 3.33 7.94 5.04
CA THR A 127 2.04 7.48 5.56
C THR A 127 0.94 7.57 4.49
N LEU A 128 -0.19 6.90 4.72
CA LEU A 128 -1.38 7.10 3.89
C LEU A 128 -1.90 8.54 3.99
N GLN A 129 -1.69 9.21 5.13
CA GLN A 129 -2.07 10.61 5.27
C GLN A 129 -1.23 11.51 4.35
N ASP A 130 0.07 11.27 4.23
CA ASP A 130 0.94 12.02 3.32
C ASP A 130 0.47 11.87 1.86
N LEU A 131 0.04 10.67 1.46
CA LEU A 131 -0.50 10.45 0.12
C LEU A 131 -1.80 11.23 -0.12
N VAL A 132 -2.67 11.33 0.89
CA VAL A 132 -3.89 12.15 0.83
C VAL A 132 -3.53 13.63 0.68
N ASP A 133 -2.59 14.11 1.47
CA ASP A 133 -2.18 15.51 1.47
C ASP A 133 -1.53 15.89 0.12
N TRP A 134 -0.65 15.07 -0.41
CA TRP A 134 -0.08 15.25 -1.76
C TRP A 134 -1.12 15.21 -2.87
N GLN A 135 -2.14 14.36 -2.75
CA GLN A 135 -3.24 14.31 -3.71
C GLN A 135 -4.06 15.60 -3.68
N ASN A 136 -4.32 16.14 -2.49
CA ASN A 136 -5.05 17.39 -2.32
C ASN A 136 -4.27 18.59 -2.88
N GLU A 137 -2.96 18.64 -2.65
CA GLU A 137 -2.07 19.65 -3.22
C GLU A 137 -2.09 19.62 -4.75
N LYS A 138 -1.99 18.44 -5.37
CA LYS A 138 -2.07 18.30 -6.82
C LYS A 138 -3.41 18.72 -7.39
N ASN A 139 -4.52 18.41 -6.70
CA ASN A 139 -5.86 18.82 -7.13
C ASN A 139 -6.09 20.33 -6.95
N GLY A 140 -5.51 20.95 -5.91
CA GLY A 140 -5.62 22.38 -5.65
C GLY A 140 -4.85 23.27 -6.65
N ASN A 141 -3.85 22.73 -7.33
CA ASN A 141 -3.07 23.43 -8.34
C ASN A 141 -3.74 23.50 -9.74
N TYR A 142 -4.94 22.93 -9.91
CA TYR A 142 -5.75 22.99 -11.12
C TYR A 142 -6.90 23.99 -11.01
N VAL A 143 -6.67 25.16 -10.42
CA VAL A 143 -7.59 26.29 -10.54
C VAL A 143 -7.01 27.23 -11.63
N ILE A 144 -7.52 27.08 -12.84
CA ILE A 144 -7.46 28.11 -13.89
C ILE A 144 -8.79 28.83 -13.90
#